data_e5991a422593d7fe37fa281a9b756606
#
_entry.id   e5991a422593d7fe37fa281a9b756606
#
_cell.length_a   1.000
_cell.length_b   1.000
_cell.length_c   1.000
_cell.angle_alpha   90.00
_cell.angle_beta   90.00
_cell.angle_gamma   90.00
#
_symmetry.space_group_name_H-M   'P 1'
#
loop_
_entity.id
_entity.type
_entity.pdbx_description
1 polymer ?
#
loop_
_entity_poly.entity_id
_entity_poly.type
_entity_poly.pdbx_seq_one_letter_code
_entity_poly.pdbx_strand_id
1 'polypeptide(L)'
;DSSDEVAGDEPNLIMGHHSVRREYINLLTSDVRYSPEQLKGGFQSLTYAGGMRPMPLEFDRMAPYKKLFFLNTKDIRMYTMKDWQWADRDGSSFSRISNQDAWEAFMCWYGDLGLERRFSQTVLTDLSVDNLIF
;
A
#
# COMPACT_ATOMS: atom_id res chain seq x y z
N ASP A 1 20.58 4.29 -4.94
CA ASP A 1 19.19 3.90 -5.16
C ASP A 1 18.61 4.73 -6.31
N SER A 2 17.98 4.11 -7.31
CA SER A 2 17.60 4.79 -8.56
C SER A 2 16.60 5.94 -8.35
N SER A 3 15.80 5.89 -7.30
CA SER A 3 14.81 6.93 -6.96
C SER A 3 15.45 8.14 -6.29
N ASP A 4 16.51 7.96 -5.53
CA ASP A 4 17.19 9.03 -4.79
C ASP A 4 17.98 9.95 -5.73
N GLU A 5 18.64 9.36 -6.71
CA GLU A 5 19.50 10.12 -7.63
C GLU A 5 18.71 11.01 -8.59
N VAL A 6 17.52 10.56 -9.01
CA VAL A 6 16.76 11.24 -10.07
C VAL A 6 15.73 12.20 -9.52
N ALA A 7 15.13 11.91 -8.39
CA ALA A 7 14.02 12.68 -7.85
C ALA A 7 14.44 13.75 -6.82
N GLY A 8 15.60 13.60 -6.19
CA GLY A 8 15.98 14.42 -5.05
C GLY A 8 15.04 14.29 -3.84
N ASP A 9 14.18 13.27 -3.86
CA ASP A 9 13.18 13.00 -2.83
C ASP A 9 13.18 11.48 -2.58
N GLU A 10 13.69 11.08 -1.44
CA GLU A 10 13.82 9.67 -1.06
C GLU A 10 12.47 9.00 -0.85
N PRO A 11 12.35 7.69 -1.15
CA PRO A 11 11.23 6.89 -0.70
C PRO A 11 11.09 6.98 0.83
N ASN A 12 9.89 7.01 1.31
CA ASN A 12 9.59 7.10 2.75
C ASN A 12 8.84 5.89 3.30
N LEU A 13 8.48 4.95 2.44
CA LEU A 13 7.76 3.74 2.80
C LEU A 13 8.23 2.58 1.94
N ILE A 14 8.48 1.44 2.58
CA ILE A 14 8.71 0.17 1.89
C ILE A 14 7.50 -0.71 2.15
N MET A 15 6.89 -1.25 1.08
CA MET A 15 5.73 -2.12 1.17
C MET A 15 5.97 -3.42 0.42
N GLY A 16 5.58 -4.54 1.02
CA GLY A 16 5.75 -5.85 0.41
C GLY A 16 4.79 -6.91 0.94
N HIS A 17 4.89 -8.10 0.37
CA HIS A 17 4.11 -9.24 0.84
C HIS A 17 4.73 -9.86 2.11
N HIS A 18 3.91 -10.50 2.95
CA HIS A 18 4.37 -11.13 4.20
C HIS A 18 5.49 -12.17 4.03
N SER A 19 5.57 -12.82 2.88
CA SER A 19 6.64 -13.76 2.58
C SER A 19 8.02 -13.10 2.58
N VAL A 20 8.11 -11.90 2.04
CA VAL A 20 9.34 -11.10 2.02
C VAL A 20 9.78 -10.73 3.43
N ARG A 21 8.82 -10.45 4.33
CA ARG A 21 9.12 -10.17 5.75
C ARG A 21 9.87 -11.31 6.42
N ARG A 22 9.41 -12.53 6.21
CA ARG A 22 10.05 -13.71 6.83
C ARG A 22 11.49 -13.86 6.38
N GLU A 23 11.73 -13.77 5.07
CA GLU A 23 13.08 -13.87 4.53
C GLU A 23 13.99 -12.73 5.02
N TYR A 24 13.46 -11.52 5.07
CA TYR A 24 14.20 -10.38 5.60
C TYR A 24 14.58 -10.58 7.08
N ILE A 25 13.64 -11.07 7.91
CA ILE A 25 13.92 -11.41 9.31
C ILE A 25 14.97 -12.54 9.41
N ASN A 26 14.88 -13.57 8.57
CA ASN A 26 15.85 -14.66 8.53
C ASN A 26 17.26 -14.18 8.19
N LEU A 27 17.38 -13.23 7.28
CA LEU A 27 18.66 -12.60 6.94
C LEU A 27 19.25 -11.78 8.10
N LEU A 28 18.38 -11.20 8.93
CA LEU A 28 18.82 -10.39 10.08
C LEU A 28 19.20 -11.21 11.32
N THR A 29 18.97 -12.53 11.33
CA THR A 29 19.01 -13.37 12.55
C THR A 29 20.36 -13.59 13.17
N SER A 30 21.48 -13.20 12.57
CA SER A 30 22.78 -13.50 13.20
C SER A 30 23.38 -12.37 14.02
N ASP A 31 23.14 -11.07 13.70
CA ASP A 31 23.92 -10.00 14.34
C ASP A 31 23.21 -8.65 14.57
N VAL A 32 21.93 -8.49 14.30
CA VAL A 32 21.30 -7.17 14.37
C VAL A 32 20.21 -7.08 15.44
N ARG A 33 20.43 -6.18 16.41
CA ARG A 33 19.38 -5.71 17.31
C ARG A 33 18.45 -4.79 16.53
N TYR A 34 17.25 -5.23 16.21
CA TYR A 34 16.22 -4.37 15.65
C TYR A 34 15.32 -3.81 16.77
N SER A 35 15.12 -2.51 16.77
CA SER A 35 14.10 -1.87 17.59
C SER A 35 12.79 -1.86 16.80
N PRO A 36 11.74 -2.49 17.32
CA PRO A 36 10.43 -2.34 16.68
C PRO A 36 9.94 -0.91 16.90
N GLU A 37 9.76 -0.18 15.83
CA GLU A 37 9.13 1.13 15.87
C GLU A 37 7.61 0.97 15.79
N GLN A 38 6.88 1.59 16.71
CA GLN A 38 5.42 1.55 16.69
C GLN A 38 4.88 2.62 15.74
N LEU A 39 4.23 2.19 14.69
CA LEU A 39 3.44 3.08 13.83
C LEU A 39 2.17 3.55 14.53
N LYS A 40 1.65 4.69 14.08
CA LYS A 40 0.32 5.17 14.48
C LYS A 40 -0.73 4.10 14.19
N GLY A 41 -1.33 3.55 15.23
CA GLY A 41 -2.29 2.45 15.12
C GLY A 41 -1.89 1.15 15.80
N GLY A 42 -0.73 1.11 16.48
CA GLY A 42 -0.31 -0.03 17.28
C GLY A 42 0.34 -1.18 16.49
N PHE A 43 0.63 -0.97 15.20
CA PHE A 43 1.35 -1.95 14.40
C PHE A 43 2.87 -1.83 14.63
N GLN A 44 3.53 -2.97 14.78
CA GLN A 44 4.99 -3.02 14.83
C GLN A 44 5.54 -3.11 13.42
N SER A 45 6.33 -2.12 13.00
CA SER A 45 7.05 -2.18 11.74
C SER A 45 8.54 -2.43 11.97
N LEU A 46 9.15 -3.09 10.99
CA LEU A 46 10.59 -3.17 10.88
C LEU A 46 11.08 -1.91 10.19
N THR A 47 12.24 -1.39 10.62
CA THR A 47 12.82 -0.21 10.02
C THR A 47 14.06 -0.59 9.23
N TYR A 48 14.14 -0.17 7.99
CA TYR A 48 15.31 -0.31 7.14
C TYR A 48 16.17 0.96 7.26
N ALA A 49 17.42 0.78 7.67
CA ALA A 49 18.38 1.87 7.92
C ALA A 49 19.50 1.95 6.87
N GLY A 50 19.25 1.53 5.63
CA GLY A 50 20.25 1.50 4.55
C GLY A 50 20.38 2.78 3.72
N GLY A 51 19.48 3.75 3.91
CA GLY A 51 19.51 5.05 3.23
C GLY A 51 19.87 6.22 4.16
N MET A 52 19.69 7.44 3.70
CA MET A 52 19.89 8.64 4.54
C MET A 52 18.90 8.72 5.71
N ARG A 53 17.73 8.09 5.57
CA ARG A 53 16.70 8.07 6.60
C ARG A 53 16.22 6.64 6.86
N PRO A 54 15.88 6.31 8.10
CA PRO A 54 15.24 5.04 8.39
C PRO A 54 13.84 5.01 7.74
N MET A 55 13.54 3.93 7.00
CA MET A 55 12.27 3.73 6.32
C MET A 55 11.48 2.60 6.99
N PRO A 56 10.20 2.80 7.30
CA PRO A 56 9.35 1.74 7.80
C PRO A 56 9.11 0.69 6.71
N LEU A 57 9.15 -0.57 7.10
CA LEU A 57 8.92 -1.72 6.26
C LEU A 57 7.55 -2.32 6.60
N GLU A 58 6.58 -2.03 5.74
CA GLU A 58 5.20 -2.48 5.89
C GLU A 58 4.92 -3.72 5.05
N PHE A 59 4.06 -4.59 5.59
CA PHE A 59 3.72 -5.82 4.90
C PHE A 59 2.22 -5.97 4.79
N ASP A 60 1.76 -6.09 3.56
CA ASP A 60 0.37 -6.31 3.24
C ASP A 60 0.17 -7.69 2.63
N ARG A 61 -0.88 -8.36 3.08
CA ARG A 61 -1.31 -9.66 2.57
C ARG A 61 -1.77 -9.62 1.13
N MET A 62 -2.29 -8.46 0.70
CA MET A 62 -2.78 -8.24 -0.65
C MET A 62 -1.68 -7.77 -1.61
N ALA A 63 -0.48 -7.45 -1.09
CA ALA A 63 0.64 -7.06 -1.93
C ALA A 63 1.06 -8.21 -2.87
N PRO A 64 1.49 -7.89 -4.09
CA PRO A 64 1.95 -8.90 -5.05
C PRO A 64 3.12 -9.73 -4.50
N TYR A 65 3.06 -11.02 -4.71
CA TYR A 65 4.09 -11.96 -4.30
C TYR A 65 5.44 -11.67 -4.97
N LYS A 66 6.55 -11.87 -4.26
CA LYS A 66 7.93 -11.66 -4.73
C LYS A 66 8.25 -10.24 -5.20
N LYS A 67 7.48 -9.25 -4.74
CA LYS A 67 7.72 -7.85 -5.06
C LYS A 67 7.87 -7.02 -3.79
N LEU A 68 8.73 -6.02 -3.88
CA LEU A 68 8.93 -5.02 -2.84
C LEU A 68 8.83 -3.64 -3.48
N PHE A 69 7.99 -2.79 -2.93
CA PHE A 69 7.73 -1.45 -3.42
C PHE A 69 8.41 -0.44 -2.51
N PHE A 70 9.19 0.44 -3.10
CA PHE A 70 9.76 1.60 -2.43
C PHE A 70 8.94 2.81 -2.87
N LEU A 71 8.19 3.36 -1.95
CA LEU A 71 7.17 4.37 -2.24
C LEU A 71 7.53 5.71 -1.62
N ASN A 72 7.33 6.77 -2.39
CA ASN A 72 7.24 8.13 -1.87
C ASN A 72 5.77 8.50 -1.74
N THR A 73 5.24 8.47 -0.53
CA THR A 73 3.82 8.72 -0.26
C THR A 73 3.38 10.15 -0.54
N LYS A 74 4.31 11.10 -0.67
CA LYS A 74 4.00 12.48 -1.02
C LYS A 74 3.46 12.63 -2.43
N ASP A 75 3.92 11.75 -3.34
CA ASP A 75 3.56 11.77 -4.75
C ASP A 75 2.37 10.86 -5.08
N ILE A 76 1.84 10.15 -4.09
CA ILE A 76 0.66 9.30 -4.23
C ILE A 76 -0.55 10.07 -3.72
N ARG A 77 -1.53 10.28 -4.59
CA ARG A 77 -2.75 11.02 -4.25
C ARG A 77 -4.00 10.27 -4.64
N MET A 78 -5.02 10.41 -3.83
CA MET A 78 -6.36 9.95 -4.17
C MET A 78 -7.13 11.10 -4.81
N TYR A 79 -7.55 10.90 -6.04
CA TYR A 79 -8.38 11.83 -6.80
C TYR A 79 -9.83 11.39 -6.68
N THR A 80 -10.65 12.21 -6.04
CA THR A 80 -12.06 11.89 -5.83
C THR A 80 -12.92 12.83 -6.67
N MET A 81 -13.70 12.27 -7.59
CA MET A 81 -14.67 13.02 -8.38
C MET A 81 -15.98 13.20 -7.61
N LYS A 82 -16.41 12.15 -6.92
CA LYS A 82 -17.58 12.16 -6.03
C LYS A 82 -17.25 11.37 -4.78
N ASP A 83 -17.52 11.96 -3.64
CA ASP A 83 -17.43 11.29 -2.36
C ASP A 83 -18.62 10.33 -2.15
N TRP A 84 -18.59 9.54 -1.10
CA TRP A 84 -19.64 8.58 -0.77
C TRP A 84 -20.99 9.28 -0.70
N GLN A 85 -21.88 8.93 -1.62
CA GLN A 85 -23.24 9.45 -1.67
C GLN A 85 -24.22 8.39 -2.17
N TRP A 86 -25.47 8.53 -1.81
CA TRP A 86 -26.54 7.74 -2.42
C TRP A 86 -26.72 8.15 -3.87
N ALA A 87 -26.82 7.16 -4.75
CA ALA A 87 -27.13 7.44 -6.15
C ALA A 87 -28.53 8.00 -6.26
N ASP A 88 -28.62 9.22 -6.76
CA ASP A 88 -29.89 9.83 -7.10
C ASP A 88 -30.21 9.47 -8.56
N ARG A 89 -31.29 8.73 -8.73
CA ARG A 89 -31.88 8.43 -10.03
C ARG A 89 -33.26 9.05 -10.05
N ASP A 90 -33.50 9.95 -10.95
CA ASP A 90 -34.79 10.60 -11.17
C ASP A 90 -35.34 11.35 -9.95
N GLY A 91 -34.49 11.93 -9.12
CA GLY A 91 -34.91 12.67 -7.92
C GLY A 91 -35.17 11.79 -6.68
N SER A 92 -34.87 10.52 -6.74
CA SER A 92 -35.02 9.60 -5.60
C SER A 92 -33.77 8.74 -5.40
N SER A 93 -33.36 8.61 -4.14
CA SER A 93 -32.30 7.67 -3.74
C SER A 93 -32.77 6.22 -3.66
N PHE A 94 -34.08 6.00 -3.66
CA PHE A 94 -34.69 4.68 -3.61
C PHE A 94 -35.44 4.40 -4.90
N SER A 95 -35.13 3.26 -5.52
CA SER A 95 -35.85 2.73 -6.68
C SER A 95 -36.61 1.46 -6.32
N ARG A 96 -37.82 1.33 -6.84
CA ARG A 96 -38.62 0.12 -6.67
C ARG A 96 -38.13 -0.97 -7.62
N ILE A 97 -37.92 -2.18 -7.09
CA ILE A 97 -37.58 -3.35 -7.90
C ILE A 97 -38.83 -3.80 -8.67
N SER A 98 -38.74 -4.01 -9.99
CA SER A 98 -39.87 -4.29 -10.88
C SER A 98 -40.33 -5.69 -10.56
N ASN A 99 -40.48 -6.50 -9.97
CA ASN A 99 -41.05 -7.84 -9.75
C ASN A 99 -41.09 -8.27 -8.27
N GLN A 100 -40.78 -7.34 -7.38
CA GLN A 100 -40.79 -7.62 -5.95
C GLN A 100 -41.34 -6.41 -5.19
N ASP A 101 -41.94 -6.63 -4.05
CA ASP A 101 -42.32 -5.55 -3.13
C ASP A 101 -41.10 -5.18 -2.27
N ALA A 102 -40.07 -4.64 -2.93
CA ALA A 102 -38.81 -4.24 -2.33
C ALA A 102 -38.27 -2.94 -2.96
N TRP A 103 -37.45 -2.24 -2.19
CA TRP A 103 -36.75 -1.05 -2.61
C TRP A 103 -35.25 -1.30 -2.63
N GLU A 104 -34.57 -0.72 -3.60
CA GLU A 104 -33.11 -0.75 -3.69
C GLU A 104 -32.54 0.66 -3.61
N ALA A 105 -31.37 0.77 -3.01
CA ALA A 105 -30.58 1.99 -3.00
C ALA A 105 -29.13 1.65 -3.24
N PHE A 106 -28.43 2.49 -4.01
CA PHE A 106 -27.02 2.32 -4.33
C PHE A 106 -26.20 3.43 -3.71
N MET A 107 -25.14 3.06 -3.02
CA MET A 107 -24.12 4.00 -2.58
C MET A 107 -23.00 4.04 -3.61
N CYS A 108 -22.64 5.22 -4.06
CA CYS A 108 -21.62 5.44 -5.09
C CYS A 108 -20.46 6.22 -4.51
N TRP A 109 -19.27 5.83 -4.94
CA TRP A 109 -18.05 6.59 -4.79
C TRP A 109 -17.28 6.55 -6.10
N TYR A 110 -16.77 7.69 -6.56
CA TYR A 110 -15.99 7.79 -7.79
C TYR A 110 -14.65 8.42 -7.47
N GLY A 111 -13.60 7.64 -7.51
CA GLY A 111 -12.26 8.10 -7.29
C GLY A 111 -11.25 7.11 -7.83
N ASP A 112 -10.02 7.56 -7.92
CA ASP A 112 -8.89 6.76 -8.36
C ASP A 112 -7.62 7.17 -7.62
N LEU A 113 -6.64 6.26 -7.56
CA LEU A 113 -5.34 6.51 -7.00
C LEU A 113 -4.40 6.96 -8.11
N GLY A 114 -3.88 8.18 -7.99
CA GLY A 114 -2.96 8.75 -8.96
C GLY A 114 -1.56 8.91 -8.42
N LEU A 115 -0.60 8.83 -9.32
CA LEU A 115 0.81 9.00 -9.06
C LEU A 115 1.31 10.24 -9.78
N GLU A 116 1.70 11.28 -9.03
CA GLU A 116 2.16 12.55 -9.61
C GLU A 116 3.54 12.41 -10.26
N ARG A 117 4.44 11.67 -9.61
CA ARG A 117 5.81 11.44 -10.11
C ARG A 117 6.14 9.95 -10.08
N ARG A 118 6.25 9.35 -11.25
CA ARG A 118 6.54 7.93 -11.37
C ARG A 118 7.99 7.59 -11.00
N PHE A 119 8.93 8.46 -11.30
CA PHE A 119 10.36 8.21 -11.10
C PHE A 119 10.80 8.28 -9.63
N SER A 120 9.96 8.84 -8.73
CA SER A 120 10.17 8.79 -7.28
C SER A 120 9.81 7.44 -6.64
N GLN A 121 9.34 6.49 -7.44
CA GLN A 121 8.89 5.18 -6.99
C GLN A 121 9.77 4.08 -7.60
N THR A 122 10.07 3.05 -6.83
CA THR A 122 10.85 1.92 -7.30
C THR A 122 10.19 0.61 -6.91
N VAL A 123 10.28 -0.39 -7.78
CA VAL A 123 9.79 -1.74 -7.51
C VAL A 123 10.94 -2.72 -7.70
N LEU A 124 11.20 -3.52 -6.67
CA LEU A 124 12.09 -4.65 -6.74
C LEU A 124 11.26 -5.90 -7.05
N THR A 125 11.60 -6.62 -8.11
CA THR A 125 10.90 -7.82 -8.58
C THR A 125 11.80 -9.04 -8.46
N ASP A 126 11.20 -10.21 -8.61
CA ASP A 126 11.90 -11.50 -8.64
C ASP A 126 12.72 -11.82 -7.37
N LEU A 127 12.20 -11.39 -6.23
CA LEU A 127 12.79 -11.75 -4.95
C LEU A 127 12.74 -13.28 -4.77
N SER A 128 13.91 -13.86 -4.48
CA SER A 128 14.00 -15.27 -4.11
C SER A 128 13.35 -15.46 -2.72
N VAL A 129 12.19 -16.07 -2.71
CA VAL A 129 11.48 -16.43 -1.50
C VAL A 129 11.44 -17.96 -1.48
N ASP A 130 12.58 -18.55 -1.15
CA ASP A 130 12.71 -19.99 -1.08
C ASP A 130 12.04 -20.51 0.19
N ASN A 131 11.21 -21.53 0.04
CA ASN A 131 10.57 -22.32 1.11
C ASN A 131 9.32 -21.75 1.81
N LEU A 132 8.42 -21.13 1.10
CA LEU A 132 7.05 -20.98 1.58
C LEU A 132 6.10 -21.87 0.76
N ILE A 133 6.25 -23.18 0.92
CA ILE A 133 5.21 -24.13 0.60
C ILE A 133 4.27 -24.16 1.81
N PHE A 134 3.03 -23.77 1.61
CA PHE A 134 1.91 -24.07 2.47
C PHE A 134 1.07 -25.15 1.83
#